data_d05ad27dce59c8e8256ec42eeac3cc4a
#
_entry.id   d05ad27dce59c8e8256ec42eeac3cc4a
#
_cell.length_a   1.000
_cell.length_b   1.000
_cell.length_c   1.000
_cell.angle_alpha   90.00
_cell.angle_beta   90.00
_cell.angle_gamma   90.00
#
_symmetry.space_group_name_H-M   'P 1'
#
loop_
_entity.id
_entity.type
_entity.pdbx_description
1 polymer ?
#
loop_
_entity_poly.entity_id
_entity_poly.type
_entity_poly.pdbx_seq_one_letter_code
_entity_poly.pdbx_strand_id
1 'polypeptide(L)'
;MPSSSQVYRSTRSSQPEELSFEDVDFLSKWADLSFNELAFEILRLYINENEIPNADLKDLITRSYSTFRSSEVTPLKKLDDNLYILELFHGPTYAFKDVALQFVGNLFEYFLTRRNAQKDLTKQPRDIITVVGATSGDTGSAAIYGLRGKKDVSVFILYPTGRISPIQEEQMTTVEDENVHTLSVNGTFDDCQDIVKSNFGTTNILFLFLFQLQKQAKTTNKVRFVVPSGNFGDILAGYYAYRMGLPVDKLIIATNENDILDRFIKSGEYAKEQEVGVKATYSPAMDILISSNFERLLWYLIRDNVPEVNKSDEKAGQLLNDWMKQLKEQGKFKVPAEVIDAARQVFDSQRVDNDTTVQTIKQVYDKSADKYVIDPHTAVGVTTSYSFIAKDTEPIQYISLSTAHPAKFSEVVNKALDSFDGYSFDKDVLPAELKA
;
A
#
# COMPACT_ATOMS: atom_id res chain seq x y z
N MET A 1 -5.15 -23.12 16.58
CA MET A 1 -4.99 -22.05 15.58
C MET A 1 -5.08 -22.71 14.21
N PRO A 2 -5.88 -22.22 13.28
CA PRO A 2 -5.83 -22.74 11.91
C PRO A 2 -4.42 -22.50 11.35
N SER A 3 -3.84 -23.52 10.72
CA SER A 3 -2.55 -23.42 10.06
C SER A 3 -2.61 -22.33 8.97
N SER A 4 -1.49 -21.65 8.69
CA SER A 4 -1.39 -20.65 7.62
C SER A 4 -1.97 -21.16 6.28
N SER A 5 -1.90 -22.46 6.02
CA SER A 5 -2.54 -23.11 4.87
C SER A 5 -4.07 -23.02 4.84
N GLN A 6 -4.75 -22.85 6.00
CA GLN A 6 -6.20 -22.65 6.03
C GLN A 6 -6.62 -21.20 5.74
N VAL A 7 -5.79 -20.22 6.09
CA VAL A 7 -6.03 -18.81 5.74
C VAL A 7 -5.93 -18.61 4.22
N TYR A 8 -4.97 -19.28 3.57
CA TYR A 8 -4.84 -19.25 2.10
C TYR A 8 -5.98 -19.98 1.36
N ARG A 9 -6.63 -20.96 1.99
CA ARG A 9 -7.79 -21.68 1.39
C ARG A 9 -9.09 -20.88 1.40
N SER A 10 -9.27 -19.92 2.30
CA SER A 10 -10.49 -19.11 2.38
C SER A 10 -10.55 -17.97 1.37
N THR A 11 -9.43 -17.63 0.72
CA THR A 11 -9.33 -16.61 -0.35
C THR A 11 -9.38 -17.22 -1.77
N ARG A 12 -9.89 -18.43 -1.92
CA ARG A 12 -9.90 -19.22 -3.15
C ARG A 12 -10.89 -18.75 -4.24
N SER A 13 -11.44 -17.55 -4.18
CA SER A 13 -12.39 -17.16 -5.23
C SER A 13 -11.75 -16.66 -6.53
N SER A 14 -10.47 -16.26 -6.53
CA SER A 14 -9.79 -15.91 -7.78
C SER A 14 -8.28 -15.76 -7.58
N GLN A 15 -7.50 -16.65 -8.16
CA GLN A 15 -6.07 -16.41 -8.33
C GLN A 15 -5.86 -15.41 -9.47
N PRO A 16 -4.86 -14.51 -9.41
CA PRO A 16 -4.63 -13.52 -10.46
C PRO A 16 -4.53 -14.10 -11.89
N GLU A 17 -4.02 -15.34 -12.03
CA GLU A 17 -3.91 -16.02 -13.33
C GLU A 17 -5.26 -16.44 -13.93
N GLU A 18 -6.28 -16.67 -13.09
CA GLU A 18 -7.63 -17.02 -13.54
C GLU A 18 -8.39 -15.79 -14.06
N LEU A 19 -7.86 -14.60 -13.78
CA LEU A 19 -8.40 -13.30 -14.20
C LEU A 19 -7.54 -12.62 -15.29
N SER A 20 -6.75 -13.40 -16.03
CA SER A 20 -5.91 -12.84 -17.10
C SER A 20 -6.75 -12.06 -18.11
N PHE A 21 -6.22 -10.92 -18.54
CA PHE A 21 -6.83 -10.12 -19.60
C PHE A 21 -6.58 -10.84 -20.94
N GLU A 22 -7.56 -11.59 -21.42
CA GLU A 22 -7.47 -12.34 -22.67
C GLU A 22 -7.39 -11.43 -23.91
N ASP A 23 -7.88 -10.20 -23.79
CA ASP A 23 -7.91 -9.21 -24.87
C ASP A 23 -6.83 -8.15 -24.63
N VAL A 24 -5.77 -8.16 -25.41
CA VAL A 24 -4.70 -7.14 -25.36
C VAL A 24 -5.21 -5.71 -25.63
N ASP A 25 -6.40 -5.55 -26.19
CA ASP A 25 -7.03 -4.25 -26.43
C ASP A 25 -7.72 -3.66 -25.20
N PHE A 26 -7.74 -4.36 -24.05
CA PHE A 26 -8.40 -3.84 -22.83
C PHE A 26 -7.80 -2.52 -22.37
N LEU A 27 -6.50 -2.30 -22.49
CA LEU A 27 -5.84 -1.04 -22.15
C LEU A 27 -6.40 0.12 -22.97
N SER A 28 -6.59 -0.07 -24.27
CA SER A 28 -7.18 0.95 -25.15
C SER A 28 -8.63 1.24 -24.80
N LYS A 29 -9.40 0.20 -24.51
CA LYS A 29 -10.82 0.33 -24.10
C LYS A 29 -10.99 1.04 -22.77
N TRP A 30 -10.04 0.85 -21.84
CA TRP A 30 -10.11 1.42 -20.50
C TRP A 30 -9.38 2.77 -20.36
N ALA A 31 -8.61 3.18 -21.36
CA ALA A 31 -7.79 4.38 -21.32
C ALA A 31 -8.55 5.69 -21.08
N ASP A 32 -9.80 5.76 -21.49
CA ASP A 32 -10.65 6.95 -21.37
C ASP A 32 -11.70 6.86 -20.26
N LEU A 33 -11.74 5.75 -19.52
CA LEU A 33 -12.64 5.59 -18.39
C LEU A 33 -12.28 6.55 -17.25
N SER A 34 -13.29 7.05 -16.56
CA SER A 34 -13.10 7.69 -15.26
C SER A 34 -12.58 6.68 -14.23
N PHE A 35 -12.06 7.18 -13.10
CA PHE A 35 -11.61 6.29 -12.01
C PHE A 35 -12.72 5.33 -11.56
N ASN A 36 -13.94 5.83 -11.37
CA ASN A 36 -15.06 5.00 -10.91
C ASN A 36 -15.48 3.93 -11.94
N GLU A 37 -15.46 4.27 -13.23
CA GLU A 37 -15.75 3.32 -14.29
C GLU A 37 -14.68 2.24 -14.38
N LEU A 38 -13.41 2.63 -14.31
CA LEU A 38 -12.29 1.69 -14.26
C LEU A 38 -12.34 0.80 -13.02
N ALA A 39 -12.65 1.38 -11.86
CA ALA A 39 -12.83 0.63 -10.62
C ALA A 39 -13.94 -0.43 -10.76
N PHE A 40 -15.05 -0.09 -11.41
CA PHE A 40 -16.12 -1.04 -11.68
C PHE A 40 -15.67 -2.17 -12.60
N GLU A 41 -14.99 -1.86 -13.72
CA GLU A 41 -14.50 -2.88 -14.66
C GLU A 41 -13.54 -3.86 -14.00
N ILE A 42 -12.69 -3.38 -13.09
CA ILE A 42 -11.73 -4.23 -12.37
C ILE A 42 -12.42 -5.03 -11.26
N LEU A 43 -13.22 -4.38 -10.42
CA LEU A 43 -13.82 -5.05 -9.26
C LEU A 43 -14.81 -6.14 -9.67
N ARG A 44 -15.54 -5.99 -10.78
CA ARG A 44 -16.44 -7.04 -11.29
C ARG A 44 -15.72 -8.31 -11.75
N LEU A 45 -14.39 -8.29 -11.93
CA LEU A 45 -13.60 -9.50 -12.17
C LEU A 45 -13.47 -10.36 -10.90
N TYR A 46 -13.57 -9.73 -9.74
CA TYR A 46 -13.42 -10.38 -8.43
C TYR A 46 -14.76 -10.60 -7.73
N ILE A 47 -15.74 -9.75 -8.00
CA ILE A 47 -17.04 -9.72 -7.34
C ILE A 47 -18.10 -10.16 -8.35
N ASN A 48 -18.69 -11.34 -8.11
CA ASN A 48 -19.72 -11.86 -8.99
C ASN A 48 -21.02 -11.07 -8.81
N GLU A 49 -21.78 -10.85 -9.90
CA GLU A 49 -23.07 -10.13 -9.88
C GLU A 49 -24.11 -10.80 -8.97
N ASN A 50 -24.02 -12.13 -8.77
CA ASN A 50 -24.86 -12.85 -7.80
C ASN A 50 -24.52 -12.54 -6.33
N GLU A 51 -23.28 -12.09 -6.05
CA GLU A 51 -22.85 -11.68 -4.71
C GLU A 51 -23.22 -10.23 -4.43
N ILE A 52 -22.86 -9.32 -5.37
CA ILE A 52 -23.21 -7.90 -5.34
C ILE A 52 -23.71 -7.51 -6.73
N PRO A 53 -25.01 -7.14 -6.88
CA PRO A 53 -25.55 -6.64 -8.14
C PRO A 53 -24.72 -5.48 -8.69
N ASN A 54 -24.58 -5.41 -10.01
CA ASN A 54 -23.79 -4.36 -10.69
C ASN A 54 -24.21 -2.94 -10.30
N ALA A 55 -25.51 -2.70 -10.06
CA ALA A 55 -26.00 -1.41 -9.61
C ALA A 55 -25.50 -1.04 -8.21
N ASP A 56 -25.51 -2.01 -7.28
CA ASP A 56 -25.04 -1.83 -5.92
C ASP A 56 -23.51 -1.66 -5.89
N LEU A 57 -22.76 -2.40 -6.72
CA LEU A 57 -21.31 -2.23 -6.85
C LEU A 57 -20.94 -0.82 -7.34
N LYS A 58 -21.65 -0.30 -8.33
CA LYS A 58 -21.45 1.08 -8.81
C LYS A 58 -21.76 2.13 -7.73
N ASP A 59 -22.81 1.92 -6.94
CA ASP A 59 -23.14 2.78 -5.80
C ASP A 59 -22.04 2.73 -4.72
N LEU A 60 -21.56 1.54 -4.36
CA LEU A 60 -20.44 1.36 -3.42
C LEU A 60 -19.18 2.10 -3.87
N ILE A 61 -18.82 1.99 -5.15
CA ILE A 61 -17.68 2.71 -5.74
C ILE A 61 -17.88 4.22 -5.64
N THR A 62 -19.04 4.70 -6.08
CA THR A 62 -19.36 6.14 -6.09
C THR A 62 -19.30 6.73 -4.69
N ARG A 63 -19.90 6.08 -3.70
CA ARG A 63 -19.84 6.52 -2.29
C ARG A 63 -18.42 6.50 -1.73
N SER A 64 -17.63 5.51 -2.10
CA SER A 64 -16.26 5.37 -1.59
C SER A 64 -15.34 6.50 -2.06
N TYR A 65 -15.49 6.95 -3.29
CA TYR A 65 -14.59 7.94 -3.86
C TYR A 65 -15.17 9.36 -3.92
N SER A 66 -16.42 9.56 -3.48
CA SER A 66 -17.04 10.88 -3.41
C SER A 66 -16.40 11.85 -2.41
N THR A 67 -15.63 11.31 -1.45
CA THR A 67 -14.93 12.09 -0.41
C THR A 67 -13.52 12.51 -0.81
N PHE A 68 -13.06 12.08 -1.99
CA PHE A 68 -11.73 12.43 -2.49
C PHE A 68 -11.70 13.86 -3.02
N ARG A 69 -10.59 14.57 -2.78
CA ARG A 69 -10.40 15.99 -3.14
C ARG A 69 -10.08 16.20 -4.61
N SER A 70 -9.63 15.16 -5.30
CA SER A 70 -9.41 15.17 -6.74
C SER A 70 -10.50 14.38 -7.45
N SER A 71 -11.07 14.93 -8.51
CA SER A 71 -12.01 14.22 -9.38
C SER A 71 -11.40 13.02 -10.09
N GLU A 72 -10.09 13.03 -10.29
CA GLU A 72 -9.33 11.90 -10.82
C GLU A 72 -9.02 10.83 -9.78
N VAL A 73 -9.31 11.07 -8.50
CA VAL A 73 -9.01 10.24 -7.33
C VAL A 73 -7.50 10.01 -7.14
N THR A 74 -6.80 9.55 -8.17
CA THR A 74 -5.35 9.31 -8.20
C THR A 74 -4.72 9.98 -9.43
N PRO A 75 -4.58 11.31 -9.43
CA PRO A 75 -4.05 12.02 -10.58
C PRO A 75 -2.58 11.70 -10.84
N LEU A 76 -2.18 11.78 -12.11
CA LEU A 76 -0.82 11.58 -12.57
C LEU A 76 -0.16 12.92 -12.88
N LYS A 77 0.80 13.34 -12.07
CA LYS A 77 1.54 14.58 -12.26
C LYS A 77 2.86 14.33 -13.00
N LYS A 78 3.07 15.03 -14.12
CA LYS A 78 4.36 15.00 -14.79
C LYS A 78 5.39 15.78 -13.98
N LEU A 79 6.49 15.15 -13.60
CA LEU A 79 7.61 15.77 -12.89
C LEU A 79 8.77 16.08 -13.82
N ASP A 80 9.04 15.19 -14.79
CA ASP A 80 10.11 15.34 -15.78
C ASP A 80 9.67 14.62 -17.07
N ASP A 81 10.48 14.68 -18.13
CA ASP A 81 10.12 14.07 -19.43
C ASP A 81 9.83 12.57 -19.34
N ASN A 82 10.59 11.85 -18.52
CA ASN A 82 10.45 10.41 -18.34
C ASN A 82 9.96 10.03 -16.93
N LEU A 83 9.52 11.00 -16.10
CA LEU A 83 9.11 10.75 -14.74
C LEU A 83 7.76 11.39 -14.43
N TYR A 84 6.83 10.56 -14.00
CA TYR A 84 5.54 10.96 -13.44
C TYR A 84 5.44 10.54 -11.98
N ILE A 85 4.66 11.30 -11.23
CA ILE A 85 4.24 10.99 -9.88
C ILE A 85 2.76 10.61 -9.90
N LEU A 86 2.43 9.44 -9.37
CA LEU A 86 1.06 9.03 -9.13
C LEU A 86 0.66 9.45 -7.72
N GLU A 87 -0.17 10.48 -7.63
CA GLU A 87 -0.62 11.04 -6.35
C GLU A 87 -1.76 10.19 -5.77
N LEU A 88 -1.48 9.44 -4.71
CA LEU A 88 -2.44 8.52 -4.08
C LEU A 88 -3.08 9.11 -2.80
N PHE A 89 -2.76 10.35 -2.45
CA PHE A 89 -3.06 10.97 -1.16
C PHE A 89 -4.26 11.93 -1.16
N HIS A 90 -5.13 11.89 -2.16
CA HIS A 90 -6.28 12.80 -2.27
C HIS A 90 -7.52 12.36 -1.46
N GLY A 91 -7.43 11.26 -0.75
CA GLY A 91 -8.48 10.77 0.14
C GLY A 91 -8.60 11.54 1.45
N PRO A 92 -9.59 11.18 2.31
CA PRO A 92 -9.92 11.91 3.54
C PRO A 92 -8.75 12.10 4.49
N THR A 93 -7.82 11.13 4.59
CA THR A 93 -6.70 11.17 5.53
C THR A 93 -5.36 11.57 4.89
N TYR A 94 -5.36 11.97 3.63
CA TYR A 94 -4.15 12.34 2.90
C TYR A 94 -3.11 11.21 2.84
N ALA A 95 -3.58 9.95 2.76
CA ALA A 95 -2.76 8.77 2.60
C ALA A 95 -3.35 7.83 1.53
N PHE A 96 -2.48 7.10 0.83
CA PHE A 96 -2.88 6.17 -0.24
C PHE A 96 -3.86 5.08 0.22
N LYS A 97 -3.83 4.74 1.50
CA LYS A 97 -4.68 3.71 2.10
C LYS A 97 -6.17 4.05 2.04
N ASP A 98 -6.53 5.32 1.91
CA ASP A 98 -7.92 5.75 1.72
C ASP A 98 -8.54 5.13 0.48
N VAL A 99 -7.78 4.97 -0.59
CA VAL A 99 -8.27 4.38 -1.85
C VAL A 99 -8.86 2.99 -1.61
N ALA A 100 -8.25 2.19 -0.72
CA ALA A 100 -8.75 0.88 -0.32
C ALA A 100 -9.81 0.94 0.77
N LEU A 101 -9.48 1.64 1.85
CA LEU A 101 -10.24 1.51 3.09
C LEU A 101 -11.60 2.19 3.03
N GLN A 102 -11.77 3.22 2.18
CA GLN A 102 -13.08 3.79 1.91
C GLN A 102 -14.03 2.76 1.24
N PHE A 103 -13.54 1.99 0.28
CA PHE A 103 -14.34 0.94 -0.35
C PHE A 103 -14.64 -0.22 0.60
N VAL A 104 -13.65 -0.67 1.36
CA VAL A 104 -13.80 -1.77 2.33
C VAL A 104 -14.80 -1.42 3.42
N GLY A 105 -14.76 -0.21 3.96
CA GLY A 105 -15.73 0.25 4.96
C GLY A 105 -17.16 0.23 4.44
N ASN A 106 -17.37 0.72 3.21
CA ASN A 106 -18.68 0.66 2.55
C ASN A 106 -19.14 -0.78 2.27
N LEU A 107 -18.20 -1.67 1.92
CA LEU A 107 -18.47 -3.08 1.68
C LEU A 107 -18.90 -3.81 2.95
N PHE A 108 -18.23 -3.57 4.09
CA PHE A 108 -18.61 -4.15 5.39
C PHE A 108 -20.01 -3.71 5.78
N GLU A 109 -20.32 -2.42 5.71
CA GLU A 109 -21.65 -1.90 6.01
C GLU A 109 -22.73 -2.51 5.10
N TYR A 110 -22.44 -2.65 3.79
CA TYR A 110 -23.34 -3.25 2.82
C TYR A 110 -23.73 -4.68 3.22
N PHE A 111 -22.74 -5.54 3.50
CA PHE A 111 -23.01 -6.93 3.88
C PHE A 111 -23.68 -7.05 5.24
N LEU A 112 -23.28 -6.25 6.23
CA LEU A 112 -23.92 -6.24 7.54
C LEU A 112 -25.38 -5.80 7.46
N THR A 113 -25.65 -4.73 6.73
CA THR A 113 -27.01 -4.22 6.52
C THR A 113 -27.88 -5.29 5.84
N ARG A 114 -27.37 -5.93 4.80
CA ARG A 114 -28.06 -7.00 4.06
C ARG A 114 -28.32 -8.23 4.95
N ARG A 115 -27.35 -8.67 5.77
CA ARG A 115 -27.52 -9.77 6.73
C ARG A 115 -28.53 -9.44 7.83
N ASN A 116 -28.40 -8.27 8.41
CA ASN A 116 -29.28 -7.85 9.50
C ASN A 116 -30.71 -7.59 9.05
N ALA A 117 -30.93 -7.21 7.80
CA ALA A 117 -32.27 -7.07 7.22
C ALA A 117 -33.02 -8.41 7.08
N GLN A 118 -32.32 -9.54 7.04
CA GLN A 118 -32.89 -10.88 6.96
C GLN A 118 -33.22 -11.47 8.32
N LYS A 119 -32.88 -10.82 9.43
CA LYS A 119 -33.05 -11.30 10.78
C LYS A 119 -34.36 -10.83 11.43
N ASP A 120 -34.98 -11.71 12.20
CA ASP A 120 -36.00 -11.31 13.18
C ASP A 120 -35.30 -10.74 14.42
N LEU A 121 -35.11 -9.42 14.44
CA LEU A 121 -34.40 -8.73 15.52
C LEU A 121 -35.12 -8.79 16.87
N THR A 122 -36.34 -9.34 16.94
CA THR A 122 -37.02 -9.62 18.21
C THR A 122 -36.51 -10.93 18.84
N LYS A 123 -35.88 -11.82 18.07
CA LYS A 123 -35.38 -13.15 18.48
C LYS A 123 -33.88 -13.30 18.40
N GLN A 124 -33.22 -12.49 17.59
CA GLN A 124 -31.78 -12.59 17.30
C GLN A 124 -31.12 -11.23 17.40
N PRO A 125 -29.93 -11.12 18.00
CA PRO A 125 -29.17 -9.86 17.99
C PRO A 125 -28.69 -9.54 16.57
N ARG A 126 -28.40 -8.25 16.33
CA ARG A 126 -27.73 -7.80 15.10
C ARG A 126 -26.34 -8.42 15.01
N ASP A 127 -25.92 -8.75 13.79
CA ASP A 127 -24.51 -9.02 13.53
C ASP A 127 -23.73 -7.71 13.55
N ILE A 128 -22.60 -7.71 14.25
CA ILE A 128 -21.69 -6.59 14.39
C ILE A 128 -20.31 -7.07 13.96
N ILE A 129 -19.54 -6.22 13.28
CA ILE A 129 -18.13 -6.43 13.02
C ILE A 129 -17.32 -5.52 13.95
N THR A 130 -16.37 -6.12 14.69
CA THR A 130 -15.37 -5.38 15.43
C THR A 130 -14.03 -5.49 14.70
N VAL A 131 -13.51 -4.35 14.25
CA VAL A 131 -12.19 -4.23 13.62
C VAL A 131 -11.19 -3.79 14.67
N VAL A 132 -10.12 -4.56 14.83
CA VAL A 132 -9.00 -4.19 15.72
C VAL A 132 -7.73 -4.12 14.89
N GLY A 133 -7.04 -3.00 14.96
CA GLY A 133 -5.84 -2.74 14.18
C GLY A 133 -4.71 -2.13 15.01
N ALA A 134 -3.46 -2.42 14.60
CA ALA A 134 -2.26 -1.73 15.06
C ALA A 134 -1.76 -0.84 13.92
N THR A 135 -1.26 0.35 14.26
CA THR A 135 -0.79 1.31 13.26
C THR A 135 0.54 1.95 13.65
N SER A 136 1.34 2.28 12.64
CA SER A 136 2.49 3.18 12.75
C SER A 136 2.18 4.60 12.23
N GLY A 137 0.89 4.96 12.07
CA GLY A 137 0.42 6.25 11.60
C GLY A 137 -0.71 6.16 10.57
N ASP A 138 -0.41 6.30 9.29
CA ASP A 138 -1.39 6.44 8.19
C ASP A 138 -2.43 5.30 8.07
N THR A 139 -2.06 4.07 8.42
CA THR A 139 -2.99 2.94 8.34
C THR A 139 -4.15 3.10 9.33
N GLY A 140 -3.85 3.59 10.53
CA GLY A 140 -4.86 3.79 11.58
C GLY A 140 -5.87 4.87 11.21
N SER A 141 -5.38 6.05 10.80
CA SER A 141 -6.27 7.13 10.38
C SER A 141 -7.13 6.73 9.18
N ALA A 142 -6.54 6.09 8.16
CA ALA A 142 -7.30 5.62 7.01
C ALA A 142 -8.34 4.54 7.36
N ALA A 143 -8.04 3.62 8.29
CA ALA A 143 -8.99 2.63 8.79
C ALA A 143 -10.14 3.28 9.56
N ILE A 144 -9.83 4.24 10.43
CA ILE A 144 -10.85 5.01 11.17
C ILE A 144 -11.77 5.72 10.17
N TYR A 145 -11.22 6.48 9.22
CA TYR A 145 -12.03 7.25 8.27
C TYR A 145 -12.82 6.38 7.29
N GLY A 146 -12.36 5.17 7.01
CA GLY A 146 -13.12 4.19 6.24
C GLY A 146 -14.29 3.56 7.01
N LEU A 147 -14.17 3.48 8.35
CA LEU A 147 -15.10 2.72 9.20
C LEU A 147 -15.94 3.60 10.15
N ARG A 148 -15.56 4.88 10.35
CA ARG A 148 -16.30 5.81 11.21
C ARG A 148 -17.73 5.99 10.72
N GLY A 149 -18.66 6.04 11.66
CA GLY A 149 -20.08 6.22 11.40
C GLY A 149 -20.76 5.06 10.65
N LYS A 150 -20.04 3.94 10.36
CA LYS A 150 -20.62 2.77 9.70
C LYS A 150 -21.50 1.99 10.63
N LYS A 151 -22.68 1.62 10.12
CA LYS A 151 -23.69 0.89 10.90
C LYS A 151 -23.21 -0.53 11.23
N ASP A 152 -23.36 -0.91 12.50
CA ASP A 152 -22.99 -2.25 13.02
C ASP A 152 -21.47 -2.57 12.90
N VAL A 153 -20.64 -1.55 12.81
CA VAL A 153 -19.17 -1.67 12.79
C VAL A 153 -18.59 -0.94 14.00
N SER A 154 -17.69 -1.58 14.74
CA SER A 154 -16.85 -0.93 15.76
C SER A 154 -15.38 -1.03 15.36
N VAL A 155 -14.60 0.00 15.59
CA VAL A 155 -13.17 0.03 15.24
C VAL A 155 -12.32 0.42 16.44
N PHE A 156 -11.29 -0.38 16.70
CA PHE A 156 -10.29 -0.16 17.75
C PHE A 156 -8.91 -0.07 17.11
N ILE A 157 -8.23 1.06 17.27
CA ILE A 157 -6.90 1.29 16.71
C ILE A 157 -5.89 1.50 17.83
N LEU A 158 -4.84 0.67 17.83
CA LEU A 158 -3.71 0.74 18.74
C LEU A 158 -2.53 1.44 18.03
N TYR A 159 -1.92 2.43 18.70
CA TYR A 159 -0.75 3.14 18.17
C TYR A 159 0.32 3.36 19.24
N PRO A 160 1.62 3.39 18.87
CA PRO A 160 2.71 3.58 19.81
C PRO A 160 2.82 5.04 20.24
N THR A 161 2.77 5.31 21.55
CA THR A 161 2.84 6.65 22.13
C THR A 161 4.11 7.38 21.72
N GLY A 162 3.96 8.59 21.16
CA GLY A 162 5.08 9.48 20.80
C GLY A 162 5.96 8.96 19.65
N ARG A 163 5.48 7.99 18.85
CA ARG A 163 6.21 7.40 17.72
C ARG A 163 5.52 7.59 16.37
N ILE A 164 4.49 8.40 16.31
CA ILE A 164 3.79 8.83 15.11
C ILE A 164 3.81 10.35 15.02
N SER A 165 3.61 10.92 13.83
CA SER A 165 3.60 12.39 13.70
C SER A 165 2.39 13.00 14.43
N PRO A 166 2.47 14.25 14.93
CA PRO A 166 1.35 14.93 15.60
C PRO A 166 0.07 14.90 14.74
N ILE A 167 0.16 15.23 13.47
CA ILE A 167 -0.98 15.21 12.53
C ILE A 167 -1.60 13.81 12.41
N GLN A 168 -0.79 12.75 12.37
CA GLN A 168 -1.32 11.40 12.34
C GLN A 168 -2.04 11.01 13.63
N GLU A 169 -1.51 11.45 14.77
CA GLU A 169 -2.15 11.23 16.06
C GLU A 169 -3.47 12.00 16.16
N GLU A 170 -3.49 13.27 15.80
CA GLU A 170 -4.70 14.10 15.78
C GLU A 170 -5.77 13.55 14.83
N GLN A 171 -5.41 13.09 13.64
CA GLN A 171 -6.34 12.45 12.72
C GLN A 171 -7.06 11.22 13.30
N MET A 172 -6.48 10.57 14.31
CA MET A 172 -7.10 9.43 14.99
C MET A 172 -7.84 9.80 16.26
N THR A 173 -7.26 10.69 17.07
CA THR A 173 -7.74 10.98 18.43
C THR A 173 -8.82 12.04 18.50
N THR A 174 -8.98 12.87 17.45
CA THR A 174 -10.03 13.90 17.36
C THR A 174 -11.33 13.41 16.73
N VAL A 175 -11.44 12.12 16.38
CA VAL A 175 -12.66 11.53 15.83
C VAL A 175 -13.62 11.20 16.96
N GLU A 176 -14.82 11.81 16.94
CA GLU A 176 -15.84 11.70 17.99
C GLU A 176 -16.95 10.67 17.69
N ASP A 177 -16.84 9.91 16.59
CA ASP A 177 -17.84 8.89 16.23
C ASP A 177 -17.89 7.78 17.30
N GLU A 178 -19.09 7.45 17.79
CA GLU A 178 -19.32 6.48 18.87
C GLU A 178 -18.73 5.08 18.62
N ASN A 179 -18.53 4.73 17.34
CA ASN A 179 -17.99 3.44 16.94
C ASN A 179 -16.46 3.42 16.80
N VAL A 180 -15.77 4.53 17.12
CA VAL A 180 -14.31 4.68 16.98
C VAL A 180 -13.66 4.71 18.36
N HIS A 181 -12.64 3.87 18.55
CA HIS A 181 -11.87 3.79 19.80
C HIS A 181 -10.38 3.74 19.48
N THR A 182 -9.63 4.70 20.02
CA THR A 182 -8.18 4.80 19.85
C THR A 182 -7.47 4.53 21.17
N LEU A 183 -6.39 3.76 21.14
CA LEU A 183 -5.64 3.30 22.31
C LEU A 183 -4.15 3.53 22.09
N SER A 184 -3.54 4.39 22.90
CA SER A 184 -2.09 4.56 22.90
C SER A 184 -1.40 3.45 23.71
N VAL A 185 -0.29 2.94 23.20
CA VAL A 185 0.51 1.88 23.82
C VAL A 185 1.91 2.39 24.12
N ASN A 186 2.34 2.25 25.36
CA ASN A 186 3.72 2.57 25.74
C ASN A 186 4.66 1.48 25.23
N GLY A 187 5.11 1.61 23.97
CA GLY A 187 5.92 0.60 23.30
C GLY A 187 6.24 0.99 21.86
N THR A 188 6.49 -0.01 21.05
CA THR A 188 6.76 0.10 19.61
C THR A 188 5.53 -0.28 18.79
N PHE A 189 5.59 -0.10 17.48
CA PHE A 189 4.57 -0.62 16.57
C PHE A 189 4.47 -2.15 16.62
N ASP A 190 5.60 -2.85 16.79
CA ASP A 190 5.61 -4.31 16.92
C ASP A 190 4.88 -4.76 18.20
N ASP A 191 4.99 -4.03 19.32
CA ASP A 191 4.25 -4.30 20.54
C ASP A 191 2.73 -4.14 20.29
N CYS A 192 2.30 -3.11 19.58
CA CYS A 192 0.91 -2.94 19.17
C CYS A 192 0.43 -4.11 18.30
N GLN A 193 1.24 -4.56 17.35
CA GLN A 193 0.92 -5.73 16.50
C GLN A 193 0.81 -7.02 17.30
N ASP A 194 1.70 -7.24 18.27
CA ASP A 194 1.68 -8.45 19.09
C ASP A 194 0.43 -8.51 19.98
N ILE A 195 -0.05 -7.37 20.50
CA ILE A 195 -1.33 -7.28 21.19
C ILE A 195 -2.48 -7.70 20.27
N VAL A 196 -2.50 -7.20 19.03
CA VAL A 196 -3.53 -7.55 18.04
C VAL A 196 -3.44 -9.04 17.66
N LYS A 197 -2.24 -9.54 17.34
CA LYS A 197 -2.02 -10.95 16.95
C LYS A 197 -2.35 -11.94 18.05
N SER A 198 -2.10 -11.61 19.31
CA SER A 198 -2.36 -12.49 20.44
C SER A 198 -3.85 -12.64 20.75
N ASN A 199 -4.68 -11.65 20.37
CA ASN A 199 -6.10 -11.59 20.72
C ASN A 199 -7.02 -11.80 19.52
N PHE A 200 -6.55 -11.58 18.28
CA PHE A 200 -7.38 -11.58 17.09
C PHE A 200 -6.69 -12.28 15.91
N GLY A 201 -7.46 -12.95 15.06
CA GLY A 201 -6.97 -13.48 13.79
C GLY A 201 -6.71 -12.34 12.79
N THR A 202 -5.52 -12.29 12.19
CA THR A 202 -5.16 -11.25 11.22
C THR A 202 -5.85 -11.46 9.88
N THR A 203 -6.57 -10.46 9.41
CA THR A 203 -7.06 -10.38 8.02
C THR A 203 -6.35 -9.24 7.32
N ASN A 204 -5.59 -9.56 6.26
CA ASN A 204 -4.93 -8.55 5.44
C ASN A 204 -5.80 -8.22 4.22
N ILE A 205 -6.05 -6.94 4.00
CA ILE A 205 -6.83 -6.43 2.88
C ILE A 205 -5.86 -5.89 1.84
N LEU A 206 -5.90 -6.49 0.67
CA LEU A 206 -5.00 -6.18 -0.43
C LEU A 206 -5.82 -5.90 -1.69
N PHE A 207 -6.00 -4.63 -2.04
CA PHE A 207 -6.55 -4.25 -3.36
C PHE A 207 -6.13 -2.84 -3.68
N LEU A 208 -5.53 -2.55 -4.89
CA LEU A 208 -5.69 -1.19 -5.43
C LEU A 208 -4.70 -0.70 -6.49
N PHE A 209 -3.75 -1.53 -6.95
CA PHE A 209 -2.83 -1.08 -8.01
C PHE A 209 -3.41 -1.13 -9.42
N LEU A 210 -4.52 -1.78 -9.61
CA LEU A 210 -5.15 -1.93 -10.93
C LEU A 210 -5.64 -0.60 -11.53
N PHE A 211 -5.84 0.42 -10.69
CA PHE A 211 -6.29 1.75 -11.12
C PHE A 211 -5.25 2.60 -11.87
N GLN A 212 -3.99 2.19 -11.84
CA GLN A 212 -2.90 2.90 -12.53
C GLN A 212 -2.83 2.64 -14.03
N LEU A 213 -3.56 1.63 -14.50
CA LEU A 213 -3.56 1.18 -15.90
C LEU A 213 -3.97 2.25 -16.92
N GLN A 214 -4.93 3.07 -16.55
CA GLN A 214 -5.59 4.00 -17.46
C GLN A 214 -4.62 4.96 -18.16
N LYS A 215 -3.68 5.54 -17.40
CA LYS A 215 -2.77 6.56 -17.96
C LYS A 215 -1.59 5.93 -18.72
N GLN A 216 -1.23 4.71 -18.37
CA GLN A 216 -0.17 3.95 -19.04
C GLN A 216 -0.55 3.54 -20.47
N ALA A 217 -1.80 3.24 -20.74
CA ALA A 217 -2.28 2.84 -22.06
C ALA A 217 -2.00 3.87 -23.19
N LYS A 218 -1.66 5.11 -22.81
CA LYS A 218 -1.35 6.20 -23.77
C LYS A 218 0.14 6.29 -24.13
N THR A 219 1.00 5.45 -23.57
CA THR A 219 2.44 5.43 -23.90
C THR A 219 2.82 4.19 -24.67
N THR A 220 3.74 4.35 -25.63
CA THR A 220 4.38 3.24 -26.35
C THR A 220 5.71 2.80 -25.71
N ASN A 221 6.18 3.54 -24.70
CA ASN A 221 7.41 3.23 -23.97
C ASN A 221 7.16 2.09 -22.98
N LYS A 222 8.23 1.36 -22.63
CA LYS A 222 8.24 0.49 -21.46
C LYS A 222 7.93 1.29 -20.22
N VAL A 223 7.16 0.74 -19.29
CA VAL A 223 6.79 1.43 -18.05
C VAL A 223 7.34 0.69 -16.85
N ARG A 224 7.97 1.43 -15.95
CA ARG A 224 8.44 0.97 -14.64
C ARG A 224 7.73 1.72 -13.53
N PHE A 225 7.24 0.98 -12.55
CA PHE A 225 6.70 1.57 -11.33
C PHE A 225 7.75 1.55 -10.23
N VAL A 226 7.94 2.69 -9.58
CA VAL A 226 8.85 2.84 -8.44
C VAL A 226 8.01 3.04 -7.18
N VAL A 227 8.14 2.12 -6.25
CA VAL A 227 7.26 2.03 -5.09
C VAL A 227 8.04 2.19 -3.81
N PRO A 228 7.86 3.30 -3.07
CA PRO A 228 8.35 3.42 -1.70
C PRO A 228 7.76 2.30 -0.85
N SER A 229 8.59 1.40 -0.36
CA SER A 229 8.10 0.15 0.22
C SER A 229 8.76 -0.21 1.54
N GLY A 230 7.93 -0.37 2.57
CA GLY A 230 8.27 -1.03 3.83
C GLY A 230 7.56 -2.39 3.92
N ASN A 231 6.26 -2.39 4.19
CA ASN A 231 5.45 -3.61 4.37
C ASN A 231 5.08 -4.35 3.08
N PHE A 232 5.61 -3.95 1.94
CA PHE A 232 5.41 -4.60 0.64
C PHE A 232 3.95 -4.62 0.13
N GLY A 233 3.05 -3.86 0.73
CA GLY A 233 1.62 -3.89 0.38
C GLY A 233 1.36 -3.43 -1.05
N ASP A 234 1.82 -2.23 -1.35
CA ASP A 234 1.61 -1.55 -2.63
C ASP A 234 2.25 -2.30 -3.79
N ILE A 235 3.53 -2.63 -3.65
CA ILE A 235 4.27 -3.28 -4.73
C ILE A 235 3.79 -4.73 -4.98
N LEU A 236 3.24 -5.40 -3.96
CA LEU A 236 2.60 -6.71 -4.14
C LEU A 236 1.33 -6.59 -4.98
N ALA A 237 0.57 -5.52 -4.81
CA ALA A 237 -0.58 -5.28 -5.68
C ALA A 237 -0.16 -5.00 -7.14
N GLY A 238 0.94 -4.27 -7.35
CA GLY A 238 1.59 -4.15 -8.66
C GLY A 238 1.99 -5.49 -9.25
N TYR A 239 2.51 -6.40 -8.42
CA TYR A 239 2.83 -7.77 -8.84
C TYR A 239 1.59 -8.57 -9.26
N TYR A 240 0.47 -8.41 -8.56
CA TYR A 240 -0.78 -9.06 -8.99
C TYR A 240 -1.26 -8.49 -10.33
N ALA A 241 -1.20 -7.19 -10.54
CA ALA A 241 -1.53 -6.58 -11.82
C ALA A 241 -0.63 -7.10 -12.96
N TYR A 242 0.68 -7.22 -12.71
CA TYR A 242 1.63 -7.84 -13.63
C TYR A 242 1.22 -9.29 -13.98
N ARG A 243 0.86 -10.10 -12.99
CA ARG A 243 0.42 -11.49 -13.21
C ARG A 243 -0.90 -11.60 -13.96
N MET A 244 -1.76 -10.60 -13.85
CA MET A 244 -3.01 -10.50 -14.63
C MET A 244 -2.77 -10.05 -16.07
N GLY A 245 -1.53 -9.74 -16.46
CA GLY A 245 -1.17 -9.37 -17.82
C GLY A 245 -0.93 -7.88 -18.05
N LEU A 246 -0.81 -7.07 -16.98
CA LEU A 246 -0.39 -5.68 -17.12
C LEU A 246 1.04 -5.65 -17.70
N PRO A 247 1.28 -4.95 -18.83
CA PRO A 247 2.59 -4.86 -19.47
C PRO A 247 3.54 -3.92 -18.71
N VAL A 248 4.02 -4.38 -17.55
CA VAL A 248 5.02 -3.69 -16.73
C VAL A 248 6.41 -4.22 -17.08
N ASP A 249 7.37 -3.32 -17.33
CA ASP A 249 8.77 -3.72 -17.55
C ASP A 249 9.42 -4.15 -16.23
N LYS A 250 9.30 -3.32 -15.18
CA LYS A 250 9.80 -3.61 -13.82
C LYS A 250 8.94 -2.95 -12.75
N LEU A 251 8.92 -3.62 -11.59
CA LEU A 251 8.46 -3.06 -10.32
C LEU A 251 9.69 -2.77 -9.46
N ILE A 252 9.98 -1.51 -9.17
CA ILE A 252 11.20 -1.12 -8.47
C ILE A 252 10.89 -0.84 -7.00
N ILE A 253 11.52 -1.63 -6.13
CA ILE A 253 11.41 -1.50 -4.67
C ILE A 253 12.33 -0.38 -4.21
N ALA A 254 11.76 0.74 -3.77
CA ALA A 254 12.53 1.82 -3.17
C ALA A 254 12.45 1.72 -1.64
N THR A 255 13.57 1.51 -0.96
CA THR A 255 13.64 1.40 0.50
C THR A 255 14.37 2.59 1.11
N ASN A 256 14.06 2.92 2.36
CA ASN A 256 14.90 3.79 3.17
C ASN A 256 16.09 3.00 3.76
N GLU A 257 16.66 3.47 4.87
CA GLU A 257 17.79 2.78 5.53
C GLU A 257 17.42 1.44 6.18
N ASN A 258 16.11 1.14 6.30
CA ASN A 258 15.60 -0.18 6.67
C ASN A 258 15.42 -1.01 5.38
N ASP A 259 16.51 -1.57 4.91
CA ASP A 259 16.70 -2.03 3.54
C ASP A 259 16.58 -3.54 3.32
N ILE A 260 15.89 -4.26 4.20
CA ILE A 260 15.78 -5.74 4.14
C ILE A 260 15.31 -6.24 2.76
N LEU A 261 14.40 -5.52 2.10
CA LEU A 261 13.91 -5.88 0.77
C LEU A 261 14.98 -5.66 -0.32
N ASP A 262 15.71 -4.55 -0.25
CA ASP A 262 16.80 -4.26 -1.19
C ASP A 262 17.92 -5.30 -1.07
N ARG A 263 18.33 -5.62 0.17
CA ARG A 263 19.33 -6.68 0.43
C ARG A 263 18.88 -8.04 -0.07
N PHE A 264 17.59 -8.38 0.10
CA PHE A 264 17.03 -9.62 -0.44
C PHE A 264 17.14 -9.69 -1.95
N ILE A 265 16.70 -8.69 -2.69
CA ILE A 265 16.77 -8.68 -4.16
C ILE A 265 18.24 -8.81 -4.64
N LYS A 266 19.18 -8.19 -3.93
CA LYS A 266 20.62 -8.22 -4.28
C LYS A 266 21.30 -9.53 -3.93
N SER A 267 20.91 -10.20 -2.84
CA SER A 267 21.67 -11.34 -2.30
C SER A 267 20.91 -12.69 -2.29
N GLY A 268 19.58 -12.65 -2.36
CA GLY A 268 18.73 -13.82 -2.09
C GLY A 268 18.64 -14.20 -0.60
N GLU A 269 19.24 -13.41 0.29
CA GLU A 269 19.16 -13.61 1.75
C GLU A 269 18.19 -12.59 2.37
N TYR A 270 17.19 -13.07 3.10
CA TYR A 270 16.27 -12.25 3.88
C TYR A 270 16.69 -12.28 5.34
N ALA A 271 17.35 -11.23 5.80
CA ALA A 271 18.01 -11.21 7.11
C ALA A 271 17.69 -9.94 7.89
N LYS A 272 17.28 -10.09 9.16
CA LYS A 272 17.13 -8.98 10.11
C LYS A 272 18.49 -8.40 10.46
N GLU A 273 18.61 -7.09 10.59
CA GLU A 273 19.73 -6.44 11.23
C GLU A 273 19.56 -6.52 12.76
N GLN A 274 20.06 -7.61 13.37
CA GLN A 274 19.82 -7.92 14.79
C GLN A 274 20.48 -6.93 15.74
N GLU A 275 21.64 -6.37 15.38
CA GLU A 275 22.43 -5.51 16.27
C GLU A 275 21.92 -4.06 16.31
N VAL A 276 21.25 -3.58 15.26
CA VAL A 276 20.86 -2.17 15.11
C VAL A 276 19.36 -1.93 15.34
N GLY A 277 18.52 -2.96 15.13
CA GLY A 277 17.07 -2.82 15.20
C GLY A 277 16.49 -1.98 14.05
N VAL A 278 15.31 -1.41 14.27
CA VAL A 278 14.69 -0.46 13.33
C VAL A 278 15.40 0.88 13.42
N LYS A 279 15.88 1.39 12.29
CA LYS A 279 16.43 2.73 12.17
C LYS A 279 15.31 3.74 12.03
N ALA A 280 15.28 4.77 12.88
CA ALA A 280 14.36 5.88 12.72
C ALA A 280 14.80 6.74 11.53
N THR A 281 13.91 6.93 10.55
CA THR A 281 14.18 7.70 9.34
C THR A 281 13.14 8.82 9.14
N TYR A 282 13.36 9.64 8.11
CA TYR A 282 12.38 10.67 7.70
C TYR A 282 11.15 10.10 6.98
N SER A 283 11.17 8.82 6.60
CA SER A 283 10.04 8.11 6.00
C SER A 283 9.51 7.00 6.94
N PRO A 284 8.90 7.37 8.08
CA PRO A 284 8.64 6.43 9.19
C PRO A 284 7.69 5.30 8.86
N ALA A 285 6.81 5.44 7.86
CA ALA A 285 5.93 4.36 7.42
C ALA A 285 6.69 3.17 6.77
N MET A 286 7.98 3.38 6.44
CA MET A 286 8.88 2.36 5.90
C MET A 286 9.87 1.83 6.95
N ASP A 287 9.81 2.29 8.21
CA ASP A 287 10.70 1.89 9.30
C ASP A 287 10.23 0.56 9.88
N ILE A 288 10.66 -0.53 9.27
CA ILE A 288 10.30 -1.89 9.65
C ILE A 288 11.51 -2.84 9.57
N LEU A 289 11.50 -3.90 10.39
CA LEU A 289 12.49 -4.98 10.33
C LEU A 289 12.06 -6.13 9.41
N ILE A 290 10.75 -6.39 9.34
CA ILE A 290 10.17 -7.49 8.55
C ILE A 290 8.98 -6.94 7.78
N SER A 291 8.97 -7.20 6.49
CA SER A 291 7.89 -6.81 5.60
C SER A 291 6.73 -7.82 5.67
N SER A 292 5.58 -7.40 6.19
CA SER A 292 4.46 -8.30 6.51
C SER A 292 3.74 -8.90 5.30
N ASN A 293 3.85 -8.28 4.13
CA ASN A 293 3.22 -8.80 2.90
C ASN A 293 4.19 -9.55 1.99
N PHE A 294 5.50 -9.51 2.30
CA PHE A 294 6.51 -10.11 1.45
C PHE A 294 6.38 -11.64 1.38
N GLU A 295 5.91 -12.28 2.44
CA GLU A 295 5.65 -13.72 2.45
C GLU A 295 4.70 -14.17 1.34
N ARG A 296 3.76 -13.30 0.90
CA ARG A 296 2.84 -13.60 -0.20
C ARG A 296 3.55 -13.66 -1.54
N LEU A 297 4.50 -12.74 -1.79
CA LEU A 297 5.35 -12.83 -2.98
C LEU A 297 6.17 -14.11 -2.95
N LEU A 298 6.80 -14.43 -1.81
CA LEU A 298 7.60 -15.65 -1.66
C LEU A 298 6.79 -16.90 -1.97
N TRP A 299 5.53 -16.97 -1.53
CA TRP A 299 4.66 -18.10 -1.82
C TRP A 299 4.48 -18.34 -3.32
N TYR A 300 4.22 -17.27 -4.10
CA TYR A 300 4.11 -17.38 -5.56
C TYR A 300 5.44 -17.78 -6.20
N LEU A 301 6.54 -17.16 -5.78
CA LEU A 301 7.86 -17.48 -6.32
C LEU A 301 8.25 -18.93 -6.05
N ILE A 302 7.97 -19.44 -4.84
CA ILE A 302 8.19 -20.85 -4.49
C ILE A 302 7.32 -21.77 -5.35
N ARG A 303 6.02 -21.51 -5.38
CA ARG A 303 5.04 -22.34 -6.09
C ARG A 303 5.39 -22.52 -7.56
N ASP A 304 5.80 -21.43 -8.21
CA ASP A 304 5.94 -21.38 -9.65
C ASP A 304 7.36 -21.76 -10.12
N ASN A 305 8.39 -21.63 -9.25
CA ASN A 305 9.78 -21.77 -9.70
C ASN A 305 10.57 -22.87 -8.97
N VAL A 306 10.11 -23.41 -7.84
CA VAL A 306 10.84 -24.50 -7.15
C VAL A 306 10.40 -25.85 -7.71
N PRO A 307 11.30 -26.62 -8.38
CA PRO A 307 10.93 -27.84 -9.08
C PRO A 307 10.26 -28.91 -8.19
N GLU A 308 10.71 -29.06 -6.94
CA GLU A 308 10.19 -30.06 -5.99
C GLU A 308 8.77 -29.70 -5.51
N VAL A 309 8.41 -28.43 -5.59
CA VAL A 309 7.06 -27.91 -5.25
C VAL A 309 6.08 -28.25 -6.37
N ASN A 310 6.50 -28.17 -7.63
CA ASN A 310 5.72 -28.54 -8.81
C ASN A 310 4.30 -27.92 -8.82
N LYS A 311 4.21 -26.60 -8.61
CA LYS A 311 2.95 -25.82 -8.55
C LYS A 311 1.95 -26.27 -7.47
N SER A 312 2.38 -27.04 -6.49
CA SER A 312 1.55 -27.45 -5.37
C SER A 312 1.44 -26.33 -4.32
N ASP A 313 0.23 -25.86 -4.08
CA ASP A 313 -0.08 -24.84 -3.07
C ASP A 313 0.34 -25.28 -1.67
N GLU A 314 0.12 -26.58 -1.36
CA GLU A 314 0.45 -27.16 -0.06
C GLU A 314 1.97 -27.19 0.17
N LYS A 315 2.74 -27.69 -0.81
CA LYS A 315 4.20 -27.75 -0.70
C LYS A 315 4.81 -26.34 -0.66
N ALA A 316 4.26 -25.39 -1.45
CA ALA A 316 4.70 -24.00 -1.38
C ALA A 316 4.47 -23.40 0.01
N GLY A 317 3.31 -23.65 0.60
CA GLY A 317 3.00 -23.23 1.98
C GLY A 317 3.91 -23.87 3.03
N GLN A 318 4.24 -25.16 2.89
CA GLN A 318 5.15 -25.86 3.79
C GLN A 318 6.56 -25.26 3.74
N LEU A 319 7.13 -25.09 2.53
CA LEU A 319 8.47 -24.52 2.37
C LEU A 319 8.54 -23.06 2.86
N LEU A 320 7.50 -22.26 2.60
CA LEU A 320 7.41 -20.91 3.12
C LEU A 320 7.39 -20.89 4.66
N ASN A 321 6.60 -21.77 5.28
CA ASN A 321 6.57 -21.89 6.74
C ASN A 321 7.94 -22.25 7.34
N ASP A 322 8.71 -23.13 6.69
CA ASP A 322 10.05 -23.47 7.11
C ASP A 322 10.98 -22.26 7.05
N TRP A 323 10.91 -21.44 6.00
CA TRP A 323 11.70 -20.21 5.90
C TRP A 323 11.28 -19.17 6.95
N MET A 324 9.98 -18.99 7.19
CA MET A 324 9.49 -18.09 8.23
C MET A 324 9.90 -18.55 9.63
N LYS A 325 9.95 -19.84 9.88
CA LYS A 325 10.50 -20.41 11.12
C LYS A 325 11.99 -20.14 11.26
N GLN A 326 12.79 -20.33 10.21
CA GLN A 326 14.22 -19.96 10.20
C GLN A 326 14.41 -18.48 10.50
N LEU A 327 13.60 -17.59 9.87
CA LEU A 327 13.64 -16.14 10.14
C LEU A 327 13.38 -15.84 11.62
N LYS A 328 12.43 -16.55 12.23
CA LYS A 328 12.10 -16.35 13.66
C LYS A 328 13.21 -16.85 14.58
N GLU A 329 13.77 -18.03 14.31
CA GLU A 329 14.74 -18.72 15.18
C GLU A 329 16.18 -18.24 14.97
N GLN A 330 16.56 -17.96 13.72
CA GLN A 330 17.92 -17.63 13.30
C GLN A 330 18.11 -16.19 12.83
N GLY A 331 17.02 -15.43 12.73
CA GLY A 331 17.02 -14.05 12.22
C GLY A 331 17.13 -13.93 10.70
N LYS A 332 17.27 -15.03 9.95
CA LYS A 332 17.46 -15.03 8.49
C LYS A 332 17.08 -16.34 7.83
N PHE A 333 16.86 -16.27 6.52
CA PHE A 333 16.85 -17.42 5.60
C PHE A 333 17.43 -17.00 4.24
N LYS A 334 17.84 -17.98 3.45
CA LYS A 334 18.31 -17.77 2.08
C LYS A 334 17.48 -18.62 1.11
N VAL A 335 17.06 -17.99 -0.01
CA VAL A 335 16.29 -18.69 -1.04
C VAL A 335 17.20 -19.34 -2.08
N PRO A 336 16.73 -20.39 -2.78
CA PRO A 336 17.41 -21.00 -3.93
C PRO A 336 17.55 -19.99 -5.10
N ALA A 337 18.50 -20.29 -6.01
CA ALA A 337 18.78 -19.42 -7.15
C ALA A 337 17.57 -19.19 -8.05
N GLU A 338 16.79 -20.24 -8.34
CA GLU A 338 15.57 -20.15 -9.15
C GLU A 338 14.53 -19.20 -8.59
N VAL A 339 14.42 -19.04 -7.27
CA VAL A 339 13.48 -18.13 -6.62
C VAL A 339 13.97 -16.69 -6.76
N ILE A 340 15.24 -16.42 -6.48
CA ILE A 340 15.76 -15.05 -6.59
C ILE A 340 15.89 -14.58 -8.03
N ASP A 341 16.24 -15.47 -8.95
CA ASP A 341 16.33 -15.14 -10.36
C ASP A 341 14.94 -14.84 -10.95
N ALA A 342 13.91 -15.58 -10.56
CA ALA A 342 12.52 -15.27 -10.90
C ALA A 342 12.06 -13.93 -10.32
N ALA A 343 12.42 -13.64 -9.06
CA ALA A 343 12.13 -12.32 -8.47
C ALA A 343 12.77 -11.18 -9.27
N ARG A 344 14.03 -11.33 -9.66
CA ARG A 344 14.78 -10.33 -10.45
C ARG A 344 14.26 -10.13 -11.86
N GLN A 345 13.50 -11.07 -12.43
CA GLN A 345 12.83 -10.84 -13.71
C GLN A 345 11.78 -9.73 -13.62
N VAL A 346 11.09 -9.61 -12.49
CA VAL A 346 10.00 -8.67 -12.28
C VAL A 346 10.43 -7.47 -11.47
N PHE A 347 11.28 -7.69 -10.47
CA PHE A 347 11.67 -6.66 -9.50
C PHE A 347 13.10 -6.17 -9.69
N ASP A 348 13.29 -4.90 -9.32
CA ASP A 348 14.58 -4.31 -9.06
C ASP A 348 14.50 -3.53 -7.74
N SER A 349 15.62 -3.02 -7.20
CA SER A 349 15.58 -2.35 -5.90
C SER A 349 16.70 -1.33 -5.70
N GLN A 350 16.42 -0.35 -4.83
CA GLN A 350 17.42 0.60 -4.36
C GLN A 350 17.12 1.08 -2.94
N ARG A 351 18.19 1.21 -2.15
CA ARG A 351 18.20 1.88 -0.84
C ARG A 351 18.52 3.37 -1.01
N VAL A 352 17.83 4.21 -0.24
CA VAL A 352 18.03 5.67 -0.16
C VAL A 352 18.22 6.06 1.31
N ASP A 353 19.20 6.91 1.61
CA ASP A 353 19.44 7.44 2.95
C ASP A 353 18.67 8.74 3.23
N ASN A 354 18.70 9.16 4.49
CA ASN A 354 18.01 10.36 4.94
C ASN A 354 18.53 11.65 4.28
N ASP A 355 19.84 11.78 4.08
CA ASP A 355 20.41 13.00 3.48
C ASP A 355 20.00 13.14 2.02
N THR A 356 20.04 12.06 1.27
CA THR A 356 19.58 12.01 -0.12
C THR A 356 18.08 12.27 -0.22
N THR A 357 17.28 11.77 0.74
CA THR A 357 15.85 12.04 0.83
C THR A 357 15.58 13.56 0.94
N VAL A 358 16.25 14.25 1.87
CA VAL A 358 16.13 15.71 2.05
C VAL A 358 16.57 16.47 0.79
N GLN A 359 17.70 16.07 0.20
CA GLN A 359 18.21 16.68 -1.05
C GLN A 359 17.21 16.53 -2.20
N THR A 360 16.53 15.39 -2.29
CA THR A 360 15.54 15.15 -3.35
C THR A 360 14.30 16.02 -3.18
N ILE A 361 13.78 16.18 -1.95
CA ILE A 361 12.67 17.12 -1.67
C ILE A 361 13.06 18.53 -2.14
N LYS A 362 14.25 18.99 -1.76
CA LYS A 362 14.81 20.29 -2.16
C LYS A 362 14.92 20.42 -3.69
N GLN A 363 15.46 19.41 -4.34
CA GLN A 363 15.67 19.40 -5.79
C GLN A 363 14.34 19.46 -6.56
N VAL A 364 13.34 18.70 -6.14
CA VAL A 364 12.01 18.68 -6.77
C VAL A 364 11.34 20.06 -6.63
N TYR A 365 11.36 20.64 -5.44
CA TYR A 365 10.83 21.97 -5.20
C TYR A 365 11.53 23.04 -6.04
N ASP A 366 12.86 23.00 -6.10
CA ASP A 366 13.65 24.00 -6.83
C ASP A 366 13.41 23.93 -8.35
N LYS A 367 13.39 22.74 -8.92
CA LYS A 367 13.27 22.52 -10.37
C LYS A 367 11.84 22.60 -10.91
N SER A 368 10.84 22.32 -10.10
CA SER A 368 9.44 22.38 -10.56
C SER A 368 8.98 23.83 -10.71
N ALA A 369 8.32 24.13 -11.82
CA ALA A 369 7.83 25.48 -12.12
C ALA A 369 6.77 25.96 -11.12
N ASP A 370 5.99 25.05 -10.57
CA ASP A 370 4.93 25.29 -9.59
C ASP A 370 5.37 25.06 -8.14
N LYS A 371 6.68 24.92 -7.90
CA LYS A 371 7.26 24.70 -6.57
C LYS A 371 6.64 23.48 -5.85
N TYR A 372 6.57 22.37 -6.57
CA TYR A 372 5.96 21.15 -6.11
C TYR A 372 6.69 20.54 -4.91
N VAL A 373 5.96 20.29 -3.84
CA VAL A 373 6.49 19.70 -2.61
C VAL A 373 6.09 18.22 -2.53
N ILE A 374 7.06 17.36 -2.27
CA ILE A 374 6.86 15.93 -2.06
C ILE A 374 7.15 15.54 -0.61
N ASP A 375 6.48 14.50 -0.13
CA ASP A 375 6.74 13.91 1.17
C ASP A 375 8.00 13.02 1.16
N PRO A 376 8.58 12.68 2.31
CA PRO A 376 9.84 11.94 2.37
C PRO A 376 9.75 10.51 1.80
N HIS A 377 8.59 9.86 1.83
CA HIS A 377 8.42 8.53 1.22
C HIS A 377 8.46 8.66 -0.31
N THR A 378 7.72 9.62 -0.86
CA THR A 378 7.78 9.96 -2.29
C THR A 378 9.20 10.32 -2.71
N ALA A 379 9.96 11.05 -1.89
CA ALA A 379 11.34 11.40 -2.18
C ALA A 379 12.25 10.17 -2.33
N VAL A 380 12.05 9.13 -1.52
CA VAL A 380 12.76 7.84 -1.68
C VAL A 380 12.47 7.23 -3.07
N GLY A 381 11.21 7.25 -3.51
CA GLY A 381 10.82 6.76 -4.84
C GLY A 381 11.39 7.60 -5.98
N VAL A 382 11.33 8.92 -5.87
CA VAL A 382 11.87 9.86 -6.88
C VAL A 382 13.38 9.75 -7.00
N THR A 383 14.12 9.67 -5.87
CA THR A 383 15.57 9.42 -5.87
C THR A 383 15.90 8.14 -6.63
N THR A 384 15.18 7.07 -6.31
CA THR A 384 15.34 5.78 -7.00
C THR A 384 15.07 5.93 -8.49
N SER A 385 13.98 6.60 -8.88
CA SER A 385 13.65 6.87 -10.29
C SER A 385 14.77 7.58 -11.02
N TYR A 386 15.30 8.67 -10.47
CA TYR A 386 16.43 9.41 -11.07
C TYR A 386 17.68 8.53 -11.23
N SER A 387 17.95 7.67 -10.25
CA SER A 387 19.11 6.78 -10.31
C SER A 387 19.00 5.73 -11.42
N PHE A 388 17.79 5.25 -11.71
CA PHE A 388 17.55 4.30 -12.80
C PHE A 388 17.53 5.01 -14.16
N ILE A 389 16.83 6.15 -14.28
CA ILE A 389 16.80 6.97 -15.50
C ILE A 389 18.22 7.31 -15.97
N ALA A 390 19.13 7.66 -15.04
CA ALA A 390 20.51 7.97 -15.38
C ALA A 390 21.33 6.80 -15.95
N LYS A 391 20.87 5.56 -15.75
CA LYS A 391 21.52 4.33 -16.22
C LYS A 391 20.89 3.76 -17.49
N ASP A 392 19.66 4.16 -17.80
CA ASP A 392 18.95 3.61 -18.95
C ASP A 392 19.53 4.13 -20.27
N THR A 393 19.58 3.23 -21.24
CA THR A 393 20.00 3.51 -22.62
C THR A 393 18.83 3.57 -23.59
N GLU A 394 17.64 3.21 -23.14
CA GLU A 394 16.39 3.23 -23.91
C GLU A 394 15.38 4.21 -23.26
N PRO A 395 14.41 4.73 -24.01
CA PRO A 395 13.35 5.54 -23.45
C PRO A 395 12.39 4.68 -22.63
N ILE A 396 12.47 4.83 -21.30
CA ILE A 396 11.61 4.16 -20.33
C ILE A 396 10.79 5.21 -19.59
N GLN A 397 9.51 4.92 -19.40
CA GLN A 397 8.62 5.76 -18.61
C GLN A 397 8.63 5.29 -17.16
N TYR A 398 8.91 6.19 -16.24
CA TYR A 398 8.87 5.93 -14.80
C TYR A 398 7.62 6.54 -14.18
N ILE A 399 6.98 5.78 -13.29
CA ILE A 399 5.86 6.24 -12.47
C ILE A 399 6.24 5.96 -11.01
N SER A 400 6.60 7.02 -10.28
CA SER A 400 6.86 6.93 -8.84
C SER A 400 5.57 7.14 -8.07
N LEU A 401 5.30 6.28 -7.09
CA LEU A 401 4.12 6.40 -6.24
C LEU A 401 4.36 7.45 -5.16
N SER A 402 3.36 8.32 -4.97
CA SER A 402 3.31 9.28 -3.88
C SER A 402 2.24 8.84 -2.88
N THR A 403 2.70 8.33 -1.74
CA THR A 403 1.88 7.58 -0.79
C THR A 403 1.23 8.42 0.29
N ALA A 404 1.74 9.65 0.51
CA ALA A 404 1.22 10.57 1.52
C ALA A 404 1.40 12.03 1.12
N HIS A 405 0.56 12.90 1.68
CA HIS A 405 0.69 14.34 1.50
C HIS A 405 1.85 14.90 2.35
N PRO A 406 2.68 15.81 1.82
CA PRO A 406 3.84 16.37 2.53
C PRO A 406 3.49 17.10 3.84
N ALA A 407 2.29 17.61 3.98
CA ALA A 407 1.82 18.25 5.22
C ALA A 407 1.93 17.37 6.47
N LYS A 408 1.93 16.05 6.31
CA LYS A 408 2.05 15.09 7.43
C LYS A 408 3.47 14.98 8.00
N PHE A 409 4.46 15.56 7.32
CA PHE A 409 5.89 15.42 7.62
C PHE A 409 6.59 16.77 7.67
N SER A 410 6.00 17.71 8.42
CA SER A 410 6.45 19.11 8.51
C SER A 410 7.92 19.26 8.87
N GLU A 411 8.43 18.43 9.80
CA GLU A 411 9.82 18.51 10.26
C GLU A 411 10.82 18.35 9.09
N VAL A 412 10.69 17.29 8.33
CA VAL A 412 11.62 17.01 7.22
C VAL A 412 11.38 17.92 6.01
N VAL A 413 10.13 18.27 5.74
CA VAL A 413 9.78 19.21 4.64
C VAL A 413 10.37 20.58 4.94
N ASN A 414 10.23 21.12 6.15
CA ASN A 414 10.85 22.37 6.56
C ASN A 414 12.38 22.27 6.54
N LYS A 415 12.96 21.18 7.07
CA LYS A 415 14.42 20.96 6.98
C LYS A 415 14.93 21.05 5.55
N ALA A 416 14.16 20.60 4.56
CA ALA A 416 14.54 20.68 3.17
C ALA A 416 14.36 22.09 2.57
N LEU A 417 13.30 22.82 2.95
CA LEU A 417 12.81 23.99 2.23
C LEU A 417 12.97 25.32 2.94
N ASP A 418 13.24 25.37 4.26
CA ASP A 418 13.38 26.64 5.03
C ASP A 418 14.46 27.58 4.49
N SER A 419 15.38 27.09 3.69
CA SER A 419 16.42 27.93 3.06
C SER A 419 15.97 28.66 1.79
N PHE A 420 14.75 28.40 1.28
CA PHE A 420 14.22 29.07 0.10
C PHE A 420 13.47 30.33 0.46
N ASP A 421 13.84 31.45 -0.18
CA ASP A 421 13.14 32.72 -0.01
C ASP A 421 11.67 32.60 -0.44
N GLY A 422 10.77 33.03 0.43
CA GLY A 422 9.33 33.04 0.19
C GLY A 422 8.61 31.71 0.47
N TYR A 423 9.33 30.63 0.81
CA TYR A 423 8.70 29.39 1.27
C TYR A 423 8.02 29.59 2.62
N SER A 424 6.83 29.02 2.76
CA SER A 424 6.09 28.97 4.01
C SER A 424 5.28 27.68 4.09
N PHE A 425 5.58 26.82 5.03
CA PHE A 425 4.86 25.56 5.22
C PHE A 425 3.35 25.77 5.33
N ASP A 426 2.89 26.74 6.11
CA ASP A 426 1.47 27.02 6.34
C ASP A 426 0.72 27.51 5.10
N LYS A 427 1.42 28.12 4.13
CA LYS A 427 0.83 28.63 2.91
C LYS A 427 0.97 27.66 1.73
N ASP A 428 2.14 27.02 1.64
CA ASP A 428 2.53 26.29 0.44
C ASP A 428 2.27 24.77 0.57
N VAL A 429 2.15 24.27 1.82
CA VAL A 429 2.07 22.83 2.07
C VAL A 429 0.85 22.43 2.90
N LEU A 430 0.49 23.21 3.93
CA LEU A 430 -0.55 22.81 4.90
C LEU A 430 -1.96 23.09 4.34
N PRO A 431 -2.78 22.04 4.04
CA PRO A 431 -4.17 22.22 3.65
C PRO A 431 -5.00 22.89 4.77
N ALA A 432 -6.04 23.62 4.38
CA ALA A 432 -6.90 24.33 5.34
C ALA A 432 -7.56 23.38 6.35
N GLU A 433 -7.89 22.18 5.93
CA GLU A 433 -8.54 21.15 6.75
C GLU A 433 -7.59 20.50 7.80
N LEU A 434 -6.28 20.68 7.64
CA LEU A 434 -5.28 20.23 8.60
C LEU A 434 -4.73 21.39 9.48
N LYS A 435 -5.31 22.60 9.34
CA LYS A 435 -5.02 23.71 10.26
C LYS A 435 -5.92 23.54 11.47
N ALA A 436 -5.36 23.08 12.58
CA ALA A 436 -6.06 22.98 13.85
C ALA A 436 -6.36 24.36 14.44
#